data_7d91d5a1be53c0d3187767fc4fa269d7
#
_entry.id   7d91d5a1be53c0d3187767fc4fa269d7
#
_cell.length_a   1.000
_cell.length_b   1.000
_cell.length_c   1.000
_cell.angle_alpha   90.00
_cell.angle_beta   90.00
_cell.angle_gamma   90.00
#
_symmetry.space_group_name_H-M   'P 1'
#
loop_
_entity.id
_entity.type
_entity.pdbx_description
1 polymer ?
#
loop_
_entity_poly.entity_id
_entity_poly.type
_entity_poly.pdbx_seq_one_letter_code
_entity_poly.pdbx_strand_id
1 'polypeptide(L)'
;MNISIKEETLGQRIRAQRIRLGMTQEELAEALYVEKSIISYYENDKKEMRASGLAEIAKVLQTTPNYLLGFADNNDGFADEALGLLRAVKVQSVREILLKQIRALI
;
A
#
# COMPACT_ATOMS: atom_id res chain seq x y z
N MET A 1 -13.67 24.84 -13.29
CA MET A 1 -12.32 24.41 -13.18
C MET A 1 -12.21 22.92 -13.31
N ASN A 2 -11.43 22.55 -14.21
CA ASN A 2 -11.33 21.17 -14.50
C ASN A 2 -10.16 20.54 -13.79
N ILE A 3 -10.40 20.07 -12.63
CA ILE A 3 -9.43 19.18 -12.04
C ILE A 3 -9.67 17.84 -12.68
N SER A 4 -8.92 17.56 -13.70
CA SER A 4 -8.92 16.20 -14.18
C SER A 4 -8.27 15.36 -13.12
N ILE A 5 -9.09 14.75 -12.30
CA ILE A 5 -8.62 13.68 -11.46
C ILE A 5 -8.36 12.53 -12.40
N LYS A 6 -7.12 12.33 -12.75
CA LYS A 6 -6.73 11.13 -13.46
C LYS A 6 -7.05 9.95 -12.56
N GLU A 7 -7.93 9.10 -13.01
CA GLU A 7 -8.11 7.83 -12.35
C GLU A 7 -6.81 7.07 -12.42
N GLU A 8 -6.23 6.82 -11.27
CA GLU A 8 -5.04 6.00 -11.20
C GLU A 8 -5.38 4.55 -11.51
N THR A 9 -4.50 3.90 -12.23
CA THR A 9 -4.64 2.47 -12.52
C THR A 9 -4.22 1.64 -11.32
N LEU A 10 -4.56 0.37 -11.35
CA LEU A 10 -4.11 -0.59 -10.34
C LEU A 10 -2.58 -0.58 -10.22
N GLY A 11 -1.88 -0.62 -11.34
CA GLY A 11 -0.42 -0.61 -11.33
C GLY A 11 0.16 0.66 -10.73
N GLN A 12 -0.44 1.80 -11.02
CA GLN A 12 -0.01 3.06 -10.43
C GLN A 12 -0.22 3.10 -8.91
N ARG A 13 -1.32 2.54 -8.43
CA ARG A 13 -1.60 2.46 -6.99
C ARG A 13 -0.64 1.51 -6.29
N ILE A 14 -0.32 0.40 -6.92
CA ILE A 14 0.70 -0.54 -6.40
C ILE A 14 2.03 0.19 -6.25
N ARG A 15 2.46 0.87 -7.29
CA ARG A 15 3.73 1.63 -7.27
C ARG A 15 3.71 2.71 -6.20
N ALA A 16 2.65 3.49 -6.13
CA ALA A 16 2.54 4.57 -5.15
C ALA A 16 2.63 4.04 -3.72
N GLN A 17 1.94 2.94 -3.43
CA GLN A 17 1.96 2.33 -2.10
C GLN A 17 3.34 1.75 -1.78
N ARG A 18 3.99 1.13 -2.76
CA ARG A 18 5.35 0.61 -2.59
C ARG A 18 6.32 1.74 -2.23
N ILE A 19 6.26 2.84 -2.96
CA ILE A 19 7.12 4.00 -2.73
C ILE A 19 6.83 4.61 -1.36
N ARG A 20 5.57 4.68 -0.99
CA ARG A 20 5.16 5.22 0.32
C ARG A 20 5.77 4.41 1.47
N LEU A 21 5.90 3.10 1.30
CA LEU A 21 6.53 2.23 2.29
C LEU A 21 8.06 2.20 2.19
N GLY A 22 8.64 2.92 1.26
CA GLY A 22 10.08 2.95 1.06
C GLY A 22 10.65 1.66 0.48
N MET A 23 9.84 0.88 -0.22
CA MET A 23 10.26 -0.39 -0.81
C MET A 23 10.75 -0.21 -2.23
N THR A 24 11.79 -0.95 -2.60
CA THR A 24 12.19 -1.08 -4.00
C THR A 24 11.35 -2.15 -4.69
N GLN A 25 11.36 -2.15 -6.01
CA GLN A 25 10.71 -3.22 -6.78
C GLN A 25 11.31 -4.58 -6.45
N GLU A 26 12.62 -4.63 -6.22
CA GLU A 26 13.30 -5.86 -5.84
C GLU A 26 12.82 -6.38 -4.48
N GLU A 27 12.67 -5.50 -3.52
CA GLU A 27 12.18 -5.88 -2.20
C GLU A 27 10.75 -6.42 -2.26
N LEU A 28 9.90 -5.76 -3.03
CA LEU A 28 8.54 -6.25 -3.23
C LEU A 28 8.53 -7.61 -3.94
N ALA A 29 9.36 -7.77 -4.95
CA ALA A 29 9.48 -9.03 -5.67
C ALA A 29 9.94 -10.17 -4.74
N GLU A 30 10.93 -9.90 -3.90
CA GLU A 30 11.40 -10.88 -2.92
C GLU A 30 10.30 -11.29 -1.95
N ALA A 31 9.55 -10.32 -1.46
CA ALA A 31 8.47 -10.60 -0.51
C ALA A 31 7.36 -11.45 -1.13
N LEU A 32 7.17 -11.35 -2.43
CA LEU A 32 6.15 -12.10 -3.17
C LEU A 32 6.68 -13.36 -3.85
N TYR A 33 7.99 -13.64 -3.73
CA TYR A 33 8.64 -14.78 -4.38
C TYR A 33 8.48 -14.77 -5.89
N VAL A 34 8.59 -13.58 -6.49
CA VAL A 34 8.54 -13.41 -7.95
C VAL A 34 9.77 -12.63 -8.42
N GLU A 35 9.99 -12.61 -9.72
CA GLU A 35 11.08 -11.81 -10.29
C GLU A 35 10.69 -10.33 -10.35
N LYS A 36 11.70 -9.46 -10.27
CA LYS A 36 11.52 -8.01 -10.35
C LYS A 36 10.75 -7.60 -11.60
N SER A 37 10.99 -8.25 -12.72
CA SER A 37 10.30 -7.95 -13.98
C SER A 37 8.79 -8.08 -13.86
N ILE A 38 8.31 -9.03 -13.05
CA ILE A 38 6.88 -9.22 -12.81
C ILE A 38 6.29 -7.99 -12.11
N ILE A 39 7.00 -7.46 -11.11
CA ILE A 39 6.55 -6.25 -10.41
C ILE A 39 6.50 -5.07 -11.37
N SER A 40 7.52 -4.92 -12.20
CA SER A 40 7.54 -3.86 -13.21
C SER A 40 6.34 -3.96 -14.16
N TYR A 41 6.01 -5.15 -14.61
CA TYR A 41 4.86 -5.36 -15.50
C TYR A 41 3.54 -5.00 -14.79
N TYR A 42 3.38 -5.38 -13.53
CA TYR A 42 2.19 -5.01 -12.76
C TYR A 42 2.08 -3.50 -12.59
N GLU A 43 3.17 -2.84 -12.23
CA GLU A 43 3.17 -1.38 -12.00
C GLU A 43 2.92 -0.58 -13.27
N ASN A 44 3.26 -1.14 -14.42
CA ASN A 44 3.03 -0.51 -15.72
C ASN A 44 1.76 -1.03 -16.42
N ASP A 45 0.94 -1.79 -15.73
CA ASP A 45 -0.33 -2.32 -16.25
C ASP A 45 -0.15 -3.18 -17.51
N LYS A 46 1.00 -3.84 -17.63
CA LYS A 46 1.32 -4.70 -18.76
C LYS A 46 1.00 -6.17 -18.53
N LYS A 47 0.56 -6.51 -17.34
CA LYS A 47 0.21 -7.88 -16.98
C LYS A 47 -1.01 -7.86 -16.08
N GLU A 48 -1.98 -8.68 -16.37
CA GLU A 48 -3.15 -8.85 -15.53
C GLU A 48 -2.79 -9.62 -14.27
N MET A 49 -3.45 -9.25 -13.19
CA MET A 49 -3.21 -9.86 -11.89
C MET A 49 -4.42 -10.68 -11.49
N ARG A 50 -4.16 -11.90 -11.03
CA ARG A 50 -5.21 -12.75 -10.49
C ARG A 50 -5.62 -12.22 -9.12
N ALA A 51 -6.85 -12.54 -8.71
CA ALA A 51 -7.36 -12.12 -7.41
C ALA A 51 -6.47 -12.59 -6.26
N SER A 52 -5.93 -13.80 -6.33
CA SER A 52 -5.01 -14.32 -5.31
C SER A 52 -3.72 -13.50 -5.25
N GLY A 53 -3.17 -13.13 -6.40
CA GLY A 53 -1.98 -12.29 -6.47
C GLY A 53 -2.23 -10.88 -5.91
N LEU A 54 -3.40 -10.33 -6.22
CA LEU A 54 -3.80 -9.02 -5.70
C LEU A 54 -3.92 -9.06 -4.17
N ALA A 55 -4.49 -10.12 -3.62
CA ALA A 55 -4.62 -10.28 -2.17
C ALA A 55 -3.24 -10.36 -1.51
N GLU A 56 -2.31 -11.10 -2.10
CA GLU A 56 -0.95 -11.21 -1.57
C GLU A 56 -0.18 -9.89 -1.63
N ILE A 57 -0.28 -9.19 -2.74
CA ILE A 57 0.43 -7.92 -2.92
C ILE A 57 -0.13 -6.85 -1.98
N ALA A 58 -1.45 -6.84 -1.78
CA ALA A 58 -2.09 -5.93 -0.83
C ALA A 58 -1.59 -6.19 0.59
N LYS A 59 -1.45 -7.45 0.96
CA LYS A 59 -0.94 -7.83 2.28
C LYS A 59 0.49 -7.35 2.50
N VAL A 60 1.37 -7.54 1.54
CA VAL A 60 2.76 -7.08 1.62
C VAL A 60 2.82 -5.56 1.67
N LEU A 61 1.98 -4.88 0.89
CA LEU A 61 1.92 -3.42 0.86
C LEU A 61 1.12 -2.81 2.01
N GLN A 62 0.65 -3.64 2.94
CA GLN A 62 -0.08 -3.20 4.13
C GLN A 62 -1.32 -2.39 3.79
N THR A 63 -2.04 -2.82 2.78
CA THR A 63 -3.28 -2.20 2.33
C THR A 63 -4.31 -3.28 2.01
N THR A 64 -5.39 -2.90 1.35
CA THR A 64 -6.46 -3.84 0.97
C THR A 64 -6.57 -3.93 -0.54
N PRO A 65 -7.09 -5.06 -1.06
CA PRO A 65 -7.39 -5.16 -2.48
C PRO A 65 -8.33 -4.05 -2.96
N ASN A 66 -9.31 -3.69 -2.16
CA ASN A 66 -10.24 -2.62 -2.51
C ASN A 66 -9.54 -1.28 -2.72
N TYR A 67 -8.61 -0.95 -1.84
CA TYR A 67 -7.83 0.27 -1.99
C TYR A 67 -7.03 0.28 -3.30
N LEU A 68 -6.34 -0.83 -3.58
CA LEU A 68 -5.55 -0.94 -4.81
C LEU A 68 -6.42 -0.88 -6.06
N LEU A 69 -7.65 -1.40 -5.98
CA LEU A 69 -8.61 -1.35 -7.08
C LEU A 69 -9.32 -0.01 -7.20
N GLY A 70 -9.12 0.90 -6.25
CA GLY A 70 -9.72 2.22 -6.29
C GLY A 70 -11.11 2.31 -5.70
N PHE A 71 -11.53 1.32 -4.91
CA PHE A 71 -12.87 1.29 -4.30
C PHE A 71 -12.91 1.75 -2.85
N ALA A 72 -11.76 1.92 -2.22
CA ALA A 72 -11.71 2.39 -0.83
C ALA A 72 -12.10 3.86 -0.76
N ASP A 73 -12.85 4.22 0.26
CA ASP A 73 -13.20 5.62 0.48
C ASP A 73 -12.07 6.35 1.23
N ASN A 74 -12.22 7.68 1.36
CA ASN A 74 -11.20 8.53 1.94
C ASN A 74 -10.95 8.27 3.43
N ASN A 75 -11.96 7.80 4.14
CA ASN A 75 -11.84 7.54 5.57
C ASN A 75 -10.98 6.33 5.85
N ASP A 76 -11.13 5.30 5.02
CA ASP A 76 -10.35 4.07 5.17
C ASP A 76 -8.87 4.31 4.89
N GLY A 77 -8.55 5.19 3.94
CA GLY A 77 -7.17 5.48 3.59
C GLY A 77 -6.36 6.05 4.74
N PHE A 78 -6.95 6.97 5.52
CA PHE A 78 -6.25 7.57 6.65
C PHE A 78 -5.99 6.54 7.76
N ALA A 79 -6.99 5.73 8.09
CA ALA A 79 -6.85 4.73 9.13
C ALA A 79 -5.79 3.68 8.75
N ASP A 80 -5.82 3.21 7.51
CA ASP A 80 -4.85 2.23 7.02
C ASP A 80 -3.44 2.78 7.01
N GLU A 81 -3.27 4.03 6.60
CA GLU A 81 -1.98 4.69 6.60
C GLU A 81 -1.42 4.82 8.03
N ALA A 82 -2.25 5.25 8.96
CA ALA A 82 -1.86 5.38 10.36
C ALA A 82 -1.45 4.03 10.95
N LEU A 83 -2.21 2.97 10.68
CA LEU A 83 -1.88 1.63 11.14
C LEU A 83 -0.59 1.12 10.51
N GLY A 84 -0.38 1.39 9.23
CA GLY A 84 0.84 1.02 8.54
C GLY A 84 2.06 1.67 9.15
N LEU A 85 1.99 2.96 9.46
CA LEU A 85 3.06 3.69 10.11
C LEU A 85 3.34 3.14 11.50
N LEU A 86 2.30 2.83 12.28
CA LEU A 86 2.47 2.24 13.61
C LEU A 86 3.13 0.87 13.56
N ARG A 87 2.78 0.06 12.59
CA ARG A 87 3.39 -1.26 12.41
C ARG A 87 4.86 -1.17 12.02
N ALA A 88 5.25 -0.11 11.35
CA ALA A 88 6.64 0.10 10.96
C ALA A 88 7.52 0.50 12.14
N VAL A 89 6.95 0.94 13.25
CA VAL A 89 7.70 1.33 14.44
C VAL A 89 8.11 0.07 15.20
N LYS A 90 9.42 -0.17 15.27
CA LYS A 90 9.98 -1.38 15.87
C LYS A 90 10.21 -1.28 17.37
N VAL A 91 10.24 -0.06 17.92
CA VAL A 91 10.48 0.15 19.34
C VAL A 91 9.15 0.21 20.07
N GLN A 92 8.92 -0.78 20.94
CA GLN A 92 7.65 -0.94 21.65
C GLN A 92 7.22 0.31 22.42
N SER A 93 8.15 0.94 23.13
CA SER A 93 7.86 2.13 23.93
C SER A 93 7.42 3.32 23.07
N VAL A 94 8.06 3.53 21.93
CA VAL A 94 7.68 4.60 21.00
C VAL A 94 6.31 4.31 20.41
N ARG A 95 6.05 3.05 20.10
CA ARG A 95 4.76 2.62 19.57
C ARG A 95 3.63 2.91 20.55
N GLU A 96 3.84 2.63 21.82
CA GLU A 96 2.84 2.93 22.87
C GLU A 96 2.59 4.41 23.04
N ILE A 97 3.63 5.22 22.97
CA ILE A 97 3.50 6.68 23.05
C ILE A 97 2.67 7.20 21.89
N LEU A 98 2.95 6.74 20.67
CA LEU A 98 2.19 7.14 19.49
C LEU A 98 0.72 6.74 19.59
N LEU A 99 0.44 5.55 20.10
CA LEU A 99 -0.93 5.10 20.32
C LEU A 99 -1.67 5.96 21.32
N LYS A 100 -0.99 6.36 22.40
CA LYS A 100 -1.56 7.28 23.40
C LYS A 100 -1.91 8.61 22.79
N GLN A 101 -1.03 9.17 21.96
CA GLN A 101 -1.27 10.44 21.29
C GLN A 101 -2.45 10.36 20.34
N ILE A 102 -2.56 9.29 19.61
CA ILE A 102 -3.70 9.07 18.69
C ILE A 102 -4.99 8.98 19.47
N ARG A 103 -5.01 8.25 20.58
CA ARG A 103 -6.20 8.14 21.43
C ARG A 103 -6.62 9.48 22.03
N ALA A 104 -5.66 10.33 22.35
CA ALA A 104 -5.94 11.66 22.89
C ALA A 104 -6.58 12.59 21.87
N LEU A 105 -6.39 12.32 20.57
CA LEU A 105 -6.96 13.11 19.48
C LEU A 105 -8.39 12.67 19.12
N ILE A 106 -8.83 11.56 19.61
CA ILE A 106 -10.18 11.04 19.39
C ILE A 106 -11.06 11.51 20.57
#